data_cf021945d7fc2fa1590aa86c5abd0674
#
_entry.id   cf021945d7fc2fa1590aa86c5abd0674
#
_cell.length_a   1.000
_cell.length_b   1.000
_cell.length_c   1.000
_cell.angle_alpha   90.00
_cell.angle_beta   90.00
_cell.angle_gamma   90.00
#
_symmetry.space_group_name_H-M   'P 1'
#
loop_
_entity.id
_entity.type
_entity.pdbx_description
1 polymer ?
#
loop_
_entity_poly.entity_id
_entity_poly.type
_entity_poly.pdbx_seq_one_letter_code
_entity_poly.pdbx_strand_id
1 'polypeptide(L)'
;TSKLADGNIGVVSNGTDTLNIKLAKDVKVDSVTTGNTVINNNGLTVGGNTYVTNNGINANNQTITNVASGGTTDSNAANIGDVKTAVTNVTNALTAKGLDFEGNDGAANKVHRDLGTKLTIKGGLSDVTTDVSGKNLGVKKNAAGDGLDLVMSEKPEFKEVTAGTGTNKVVINDNGVHVGGKTYISNTGLNANNQKITNVATGTAGTDAVNVDQLNAAIGGTAKA
;
A
#
# COMPACT_ATOMS: atom_id res chain seq x y z
N THR A 1 -58.34 -48.42 -23.06
CA THR A 1 -58.39 -47.29 -24.01
C THR A 1 -57.78 -46.05 -23.41
N SER A 2 -57.82 -45.83 -22.06
CA SER A 2 -57.21 -44.63 -21.39
C SER A 2 -55.68 -44.50 -21.45
N LYS A 3 -55.00 -45.53 -21.94
CA LYS A 3 -53.52 -45.54 -22.11
C LYS A 3 -53.09 -45.47 -23.59
N LEU A 4 -54.01 -45.23 -24.50
CA LEU A 4 -53.74 -45.12 -25.92
C LEU A 4 -53.91 -43.66 -26.39
N ALA A 5 -53.00 -43.19 -27.23
CA ALA A 5 -53.09 -41.90 -27.87
C ALA A 5 -53.50 -42.03 -29.31
N ASP A 6 -54.52 -41.31 -29.73
CA ASP A 6 -55.01 -41.27 -31.11
C ASP A 6 -54.10 -40.44 -32.02
N GLY A 7 -54.09 -40.70 -33.30
CA GLY A 7 -53.46 -39.90 -34.32
C GLY A 7 -51.96 -40.19 -34.58
N ASN A 8 -51.33 -41.09 -33.82
CA ASN A 8 -49.93 -41.45 -34.00
C ASN A 8 -49.64 -42.53 -35.02
N ILE A 9 -50.66 -43.35 -35.37
CA ILE A 9 -50.54 -44.47 -36.33
C ILE A 9 -51.56 -44.28 -37.45
N GLY A 10 -51.11 -44.38 -38.66
CA GLY A 10 -51.96 -44.37 -39.84
C GLY A 10 -51.82 -45.69 -40.64
N VAL A 11 -52.90 -46.07 -41.26
CA VAL A 11 -52.90 -47.24 -42.19
C VAL A 11 -53.15 -46.69 -43.58
N VAL A 12 -52.22 -46.95 -44.48
CA VAL A 12 -52.28 -46.48 -45.87
C VAL A 12 -52.23 -47.66 -46.82
N SER A 13 -53.25 -47.76 -47.70
CA SER A 13 -53.26 -48.75 -48.80
C SER A 13 -52.19 -48.36 -49.85
N ASN A 14 -51.55 -49.39 -50.44
CA ASN A 14 -50.72 -49.22 -51.61
C ASN A 14 -51.54 -49.15 -52.92
N GLY A 15 -52.85 -49.26 -52.80
CA GLY A 15 -53.77 -49.26 -53.94
C GLY A 15 -54.02 -50.62 -54.61
N THR A 16 -53.41 -51.71 -54.17
CA THR A 16 -53.51 -53.04 -54.73
C THR A 16 -53.86 -54.08 -53.66
N ASP A 17 -52.89 -54.51 -52.86
CA ASP A 17 -53.02 -55.73 -52.05
C ASP A 17 -52.45 -55.52 -50.61
N THR A 18 -51.87 -54.39 -50.32
CA THR A 18 -51.13 -54.16 -49.05
C THR A 18 -51.63 -52.97 -48.32
N LEU A 19 -51.79 -53.13 -47.01
CA LEU A 19 -51.99 -52.04 -46.07
C LEU A 19 -50.66 -51.71 -45.27
N ASN A 20 -50.14 -50.53 -45.41
CA ASN A 20 -48.97 -50.08 -44.71
C ASN A 20 -49.34 -49.43 -43.44
N ILE A 21 -48.81 -49.87 -42.31
CA ILE A 21 -48.90 -49.20 -41.02
C ILE A 21 -47.76 -48.20 -40.94
N LYS A 22 -48.08 -46.94 -40.72
CA LYS A 22 -47.11 -45.86 -40.65
C LYS A 22 -47.24 -45.09 -39.33
N LEU A 23 -46.09 -44.75 -38.69
CA LEU A 23 -46.05 -43.88 -37.56
C LEU A 23 -46.10 -42.40 -38.04
N ALA A 24 -46.81 -41.57 -37.33
CA ALA A 24 -46.81 -40.10 -37.56
C ALA A 24 -45.40 -39.53 -37.50
N LYS A 25 -45.10 -38.53 -38.35
CA LYS A 25 -43.82 -37.82 -38.28
C LYS A 25 -43.71 -37.05 -36.97
N ASP A 26 -44.81 -36.50 -36.46
CA ASP A 26 -44.92 -35.82 -35.18
C ASP A 26 -45.71 -36.70 -34.22
N VAL A 27 -45.00 -37.47 -33.40
CA VAL A 27 -45.62 -38.35 -32.38
C VAL A 27 -45.98 -37.51 -31.16
N LYS A 28 -47.25 -37.57 -30.74
CA LYS A 28 -47.77 -36.88 -29.57
C LYS A 28 -48.15 -37.89 -28.50
N VAL A 29 -47.42 -37.87 -27.39
CA VAL A 29 -47.64 -38.74 -26.24
C VAL A 29 -47.51 -37.97 -24.95
N ASP A 30 -48.16 -38.38 -23.89
CA ASP A 30 -48.06 -37.73 -22.57
C ASP A 30 -46.69 -37.93 -21.91
N SER A 31 -46.03 -39.05 -22.23
CA SER A 31 -44.72 -39.39 -21.66
C SER A 31 -43.97 -40.36 -22.58
N VAL A 32 -42.67 -40.20 -22.66
CA VAL A 32 -41.71 -41.16 -23.21
C VAL A 32 -40.81 -41.63 -22.06
N THR A 33 -40.83 -42.96 -21.84
CA THR A 33 -39.99 -43.60 -20.81
C THR A 33 -39.04 -44.58 -21.46
N THR A 34 -37.76 -44.41 -21.14
CA THR A 34 -36.68 -45.29 -21.59
C THR A 34 -35.81 -45.64 -20.36
N GLY A 35 -35.93 -46.85 -19.83
CA GLY A 35 -35.30 -47.22 -18.58
C GLY A 35 -35.67 -46.25 -17.43
N ASN A 36 -34.67 -45.61 -16.84
CA ASN A 36 -34.86 -44.64 -15.77
C ASN A 36 -35.03 -43.18 -16.26
N THR A 37 -35.13 -42.97 -17.57
CA THR A 37 -35.28 -41.65 -18.18
C THR A 37 -36.74 -41.41 -18.57
N VAL A 38 -37.31 -40.30 -18.17
CA VAL A 38 -38.67 -39.89 -18.48
C VAL A 38 -38.70 -38.49 -19.04
N ILE A 39 -39.39 -38.32 -20.18
CA ILE A 39 -39.67 -37.02 -20.78
C ILE A 39 -41.19 -36.84 -20.76
N ASN A 40 -41.71 -35.83 -20.09
CA ASN A 40 -43.12 -35.51 -20.03
C ASN A 40 -43.33 -33.99 -19.79
N ASN A 41 -44.56 -33.59 -19.48
CA ASN A 41 -44.89 -32.18 -19.24
C ASN A 41 -44.13 -31.55 -18.04
N ASN A 42 -43.56 -32.35 -17.14
CA ASN A 42 -42.75 -31.88 -16.02
C ASN A 42 -41.27 -31.69 -16.40
N GLY A 43 -40.87 -32.13 -17.60
CA GLY A 43 -39.52 -32.00 -18.10
C GLY A 43 -38.79 -33.32 -18.35
N LEU A 44 -37.46 -33.27 -18.31
CA LEU A 44 -36.56 -34.42 -18.45
C LEU A 44 -36.10 -34.90 -17.08
N THR A 45 -36.46 -36.11 -16.73
CA THR A 45 -36.09 -36.76 -15.46
C THR A 45 -35.20 -37.99 -15.74
N VAL A 46 -34.14 -38.17 -14.98
CA VAL A 46 -33.26 -39.34 -15.02
C VAL A 46 -33.07 -39.87 -13.60
N GLY A 47 -33.38 -41.17 -13.38
CA GLY A 47 -33.20 -41.77 -12.05
C GLY A 47 -34.00 -41.05 -10.92
N GLY A 48 -35.18 -40.49 -11.25
CA GLY A 48 -36.02 -39.77 -10.32
C GLY A 48 -35.66 -38.28 -10.13
N ASN A 49 -34.52 -37.81 -10.67
CA ASN A 49 -34.10 -36.40 -10.60
C ASN A 49 -34.45 -35.67 -11.90
N THR A 50 -35.14 -34.52 -11.78
CA THR A 50 -35.47 -33.69 -12.93
C THR A 50 -34.33 -32.73 -13.24
N TYR A 51 -33.83 -32.80 -14.48
CA TYR A 51 -32.68 -31.98 -14.94
C TYR A 51 -33.07 -30.79 -15.80
N VAL A 52 -34.15 -30.92 -16.58
CA VAL A 52 -34.62 -29.84 -17.46
C VAL A 52 -36.11 -29.60 -17.24
N THR A 53 -36.51 -28.37 -17.03
CA THR A 53 -37.91 -27.94 -16.91
C THR A 53 -38.12 -26.65 -17.72
N ASN A 54 -39.35 -26.12 -17.75
CA ASN A 54 -39.64 -24.80 -18.31
C ASN A 54 -38.97 -23.66 -17.52
N ASN A 55 -38.46 -23.91 -16.30
CA ASN A 55 -37.75 -22.94 -15.47
C ASN A 55 -36.22 -23.01 -15.65
N GLY A 56 -35.72 -23.90 -16.50
CA GLY A 56 -34.29 -24.02 -16.78
C GLY A 56 -33.71 -25.40 -16.49
N ILE A 57 -32.39 -25.43 -16.30
CA ILE A 57 -31.60 -26.66 -16.10
C ILE A 57 -31.17 -26.72 -14.63
N ASN A 58 -31.39 -27.86 -13.98
CA ASN A 58 -30.92 -28.18 -12.64
C ASN A 58 -29.87 -29.31 -12.71
N ALA A 59 -28.65 -29.06 -12.35
CA ALA A 59 -27.59 -30.07 -12.32
C ALA A 59 -27.77 -31.13 -11.20
N ASN A 60 -28.74 -30.95 -10.29
CA ASN A 60 -28.99 -31.87 -9.17
C ASN A 60 -27.73 -32.19 -8.35
N ASN A 61 -26.92 -31.15 -8.07
CA ASN A 61 -25.65 -31.25 -7.36
C ASN A 61 -24.57 -32.10 -8.08
N GLN A 62 -24.72 -32.29 -9.40
CA GLN A 62 -23.72 -32.95 -10.22
C GLN A 62 -22.80 -31.91 -10.90
N THR A 63 -21.59 -32.33 -11.24
CA THR A 63 -20.66 -31.52 -12.00
C THR A 63 -21.11 -31.35 -13.44
N ILE A 64 -21.12 -30.11 -13.95
CA ILE A 64 -21.26 -29.82 -15.37
C ILE A 64 -19.85 -29.74 -15.97
N THR A 65 -19.54 -30.67 -16.87
CA THR A 65 -18.22 -30.75 -17.52
C THR A 65 -18.28 -30.26 -18.97
N ASN A 66 -17.10 -29.97 -19.54
CA ASN A 66 -16.95 -29.49 -20.92
C ASN A 66 -17.69 -28.19 -21.23
N VAL A 67 -17.85 -27.31 -20.22
CA VAL A 67 -18.36 -25.95 -20.41
C VAL A 67 -17.27 -25.13 -21.11
N ALA A 68 -17.55 -24.69 -22.33
CA ALA A 68 -16.67 -23.77 -23.04
C ALA A 68 -16.55 -22.45 -22.29
N SER A 69 -15.47 -21.66 -22.57
CA SER A 69 -15.36 -20.28 -22.02
C SER A 69 -16.57 -19.45 -22.42
N GLY A 70 -17.12 -18.71 -21.46
CA GLY A 70 -18.21 -17.77 -21.69
C GLY A 70 -17.79 -16.56 -22.53
N GLY A 71 -16.49 -16.32 -22.67
CA GLY A 71 -15.95 -15.18 -23.39
C GLY A 71 -16.37 -13.85 -22.76
N THR A 72 -16.79 -12.89 -23.60
CA THR A 72 -17.19 -11.53 -23.18
C THR A 72 -18.71 -11.31 -23.20
N THR A 73 -19.51 -12.36 -23.41
CA THR A 73 -20.96 -12.26 -23.47
C THR A 73 -21.56 -12.54 -22.10
N ASP A 74 -22.18 -11.53 -21.49
CA ASP A 74 -22.68 -11.57 -20.09
C ASP A 74 -23.72 -12.67 -19.85
N SER A 75 -24.44 -13.12 -20.88
CA SER A 75 -25.46 -14.17 -20.77
C SER A 75 -24.91 -15.60 -20.89
N ASN A 76 -23.61 -15.77 -21.17
CA ASN A 76 -22.99 -17.08 -21.26
C ASN A 76 -22.61 -17.63 -19.89
N ALA A 77 -22.64 -18.95 -19.74
CA ALA A 77 -22.09 -19.62 -18.58
C ALA A 77 -20.56 -19.46 -18.54
N ALA A 78 -20.03 -19.09 -17.39
CA ALA A 78 -18.59 -19.08 -17.17
C ALA A 78 -18.12 -20.45 -16.67
N ASN A 79 -17.00 -20.94 -17.17
CA ASN A 79 -16.30 -22.08 -16.60
C ASN A 79 -15.28 -21.64 -15.51
N ILE A 80 -14.69 -22.62 -14.82
CA ILE A 80 -13.69 -22.34 -13.75
C ILE A 80 -12.47 -21.58 -14.30
N GLY A 81 -12.10 -21.80 -15.59
CA GLY A 81 -10.99 -21.09 -16.23
C GLY A 81 -11.28 -19.60 -16.37
N ASP A 82 -12.51 -19.22 -16.75
CA ASP A 82 -12.95 -17.83 -16.85
C ASP A 82 -12.89 -17.13 -15.49
N VAL A 83 -13.39 -17.81 -14.44
CA VAL A 83 -13.34 -17.27 -13.06
C VAL A 83 -11.90 -17.09 -12.59
N LYS A 84 -11.02 -18.07 -12.81
CA LYS A 84 -9.59 -17.96 -12.45
C LYS A 84 -8.92 -16.79 -13.17
N THR A 85 -9.20 -16.64 -14.47
CA THR A 85 -8.65 -15.52 -15.26
C THR A 85 -9.14 -14.18 -14.73
N ALA A 86 -10.43 -14.04 -14.46
CA ALA A 86 -11.00 -12.80 -13.90
C ALA A 86 -10.38 -12.45 -12.53
N VAL A 87 -10.26 -13.44 -11.63
CA VAL A 87 -9.62 -13.25 -10.31
C VAL A 87 -8.15 -12.84 -10.46
N THR A 88 -7.40 -13.51 -11.36
CA THR A 88 -6.00 -13.16 -11.60
C THR A 88 -5.86 -11.73 -12.13
N ASN A 89 -6.69 -11.32 -13.07
CA ASN A 89 -6.66 -9.96 -13.63
C ASN A 89 -6.96 -8.91 -12.57
N VAL A 90 -7.99 -9.12 -11.73
CA VAL A 90 -8.33 -8.22 -10.63
C VAL A 90 -7.20 -8.15 -9.59
N THR A 91 -6.62 -9.30 -9.23
CA THR A 91 -5.51 -9.36 -8.27
C THR A 91 -4.29 -8.60 -8.79
N ASN A 92 -3.91 -8.82 -10.05
CA ASN A 92 -2.77 -8.13 -10.67
C ASN A 92 -3.02 -6.61 -10.75
N ALA A 93 -4.21 -6.20 -11.17
CA ALA A 93 -4.58 -4.79 -11.24
C ALA A 93 -4.58 -4.11 -9.87
N LEU A 94 -5.07 -4.79 -8.82
CA LEU A 94 -5.07 -4.28 -7.46
C LEU A 94 -3.64 -4.21 -6.89
N THR A 95 -2.83 -5.24 -7.13
CA THR A 95 -1.42 -5.26 -6.71
C THR A 95 -0.65 -4.10 -7.32
N ALA A 96 -0.80 -3.89 -8.63
CA ALA A 96 -0.12 -2.81 -9.36
C ALA A 96 -0.64 -1.40 -8.99
N LYS A 97 -1.87 -1.27 -8.46
CA LYS A 97 -2.34 0.01 -7.92
C LYS A 97 -1.51 0.51 -6.75
N GLY A 98 -1.03 -0.39 -5.91
CA GLY A 98 -0.08 -0.11 -4.85
C GLY A 98 -0.37 1.11 -3.99
N LEU A 99 0.71 1.70 -3.49
CA LEU A 99 0.71 2.99 -2.78
C LEU A 99 1.80 3.89 -3.35
N ASP A 100 1.50 5.17 -3.48
CA ASP A 100 2.46 6.20 -3.84
C ASP A 100 2.90 6.95 -2.57
N PHE A 101 4.19 7.16 -2.44
CA PHE A 101 4.81 7.93 -1.36
C PHE A 101 5.52 9.13 -1.98
N GLU A 102 5.17 10.31 -1.52
CA GLU A 102 5.69 11.58 -2.02
C GLU A 102 6.48 12.30 -0.94
N GLY A 103 7.64 12.82 -1.31
CA GLY A 103 8.45 13.70 -0.47
C GLY A 103 8.24 15.17 -0.82
N ASN A 104 9.01 16.05 -0.20
CA ASN A 104 8.97 17.50 -0.47
C ASN A 104 9.45 17.88 -1.88
N ASP A 105 10.04 16.93 -2.59
CA ASP A 105 10.49 17.07 -3.98
C ASP A 105 9.37 16.88 -5.01
N GLY A 106 8.15 16.62 -4.54
CA GLY A 106 6.91 16.68 -5.32
C GLY A 106 6.57 15.40 -6.08
N ALA A 107 5.38 15.41 -6.68
CA ALA A 107 4.74 14.24 -7.30
C ALA A 107 5.55 13.60 -8.44
N ALA A 108 6.45 14.34 -9.09
CA ALA A 108 7.32 13.80 -10.16
C ALA A 108 8.35 12.78 -9.63
N ASN A 109 8.67 12.85 -8.34
CA ASN A 109 9.67 12.01 -7.66
C ASN A 109 9.04 11.00 -6.68
N LYS A 110 7.74 10.78 -6.77
CA LYS A 110 7.04 9.83 -5.90
C LYS A 110 7.60 8.42 -6.05
N VAL A 111 7.63 7.69 -4.95
CA VAL A 111 8.01 6.28 -4.90
C VAL A 111 6.75 5.43 -4.95
N HIS A 112 6.51 4.77 -6.07
CA HIS A 112 5.44 3.78 -6.19
C HIS A 112 5.87 2.43 -5.59
N ARG A 113 4.98 1.82 -4.81
CA ARG A 113 5.18 0.48 -4.25
C ARG A 113 3.94 -0.38 -4.47
N ASP A 114 4.09 -1.44 -5.26
CA ASP A 114 3.05 -2.45 -5.42
C ASP A 114 2.68 -3.07 -4.06
N LEU A 115 1.42 -3.46 -3.90
CA LEU A 115 0.98 -4.15 -2.68
C LEU A 115 1.81 -5.43 -2.46
N GLY A 116 2.22 -5.64 -1.22
CA GLY A 116 3.08 -6.77 -0.83
C GLY A 116 4.57 -6.51 -1.04
N THR A 117 4.98 -5.36 -1.60
CA THR A 117 6.38 -4.98 -1.71
C THR A 117 6.83 -4.09 -0.54
N LYS A 118 8.15 -4.03 -0.32
CA LYS A 118 8.74 -3.31 0.81
C LYS A 118 9.05 -1.87 0.44
N LEU A 119 8.58 -0.91 1.22
CA LEU A 119 9.10 0.45 1.25
C LEU A 119 10.32 0.50 2.17
N THR A 120 11.43 1.05 1.69
CA THR A 120 12.64 1.28 2.49
C THR A 120 12.82 2.77 2.71
N ILE A 121 12.86 3.19 3.98
CA ILE A 121 13.18 4.56 4.40
C ILE A 121 14.50 4.46 5.17
N LYS A 122 15.53 5.18 4.72
CA LYS A 122 16.86 5.19 5.32
C LYS A 122 17.35 6.62 5.49
N GLY A 123 17.99 6.90 6.63
CA GLY A 123 18.85 8.08 6.81
C GLY A 123 20.31 7.76 6.49
N GLY A 124 21.20 8.73 6.75
CA GLY A 124 22.65 8.58 6.54
C GLY A 124 23.42 7.92 7.70
N LEU A 125 22.72 7.56 8.79
CA LEU A 125 23.37 6.93 9.94
C LEU A 125 23.71 5.46 9.63
N SER A 126 24.95 5.07 9.93
CA SER A 126 25.40 3.68 9.82
C SER A 126 24.96 2.83 11.00
N ASP A 127 24.82 3.42 12.19
CA ASP A 127 24.30 2.79 13.41
C ASP A 127 23.08 3.57 13.91
N VAL A 128 22.00 2.86 14.15
CA VAL A 128 20.74 3.40 14.67
C VAL A 128 20.37 2.81 16.03
N THR A 129 21.33 2.15 16.70
CA THR A 129 21.13 1.47 17.99
C THR A 129 21.82 2.19 19.12
N THR A 130 22.96 2.84 18.84
CA THR A 130 23.75 3.63 19.79
C THR A 130 23.80 5.08 19.35
N ASP A 131 23.98 6.00 20.30
CA ASP A 131 24.15 7.44 20.08
C ASP A 131 23.04 8.10 19.23
N VAL A 132 21.82 7.57 19.29
CA VAL A 132 20.64 8.12 18.64
C VAL A 132 19.63 8.61 19.68
N SER A 133 18.95 9.70 19.38
CA SER A 133 17.89 10.27 20.24
C SER A 133 16.52 10.07 19.59
N GLY A 134 15.61 9.43 20.29
CA GLY A 134 14.20 9.34 19.94
C GLY A 134 13.37 10.57 20.36
N LYS A 135 13.99 11.60 20.98
CA LYS A 135 13.26 12.72 21.60
C LYS A 135 13.07 13.92 20.65
N ASN A 136 13.93 14.08 19.64
CA ASN A 136 14.02 15.28 18.84
C ASN A 136 13.09 15.29 17.62
N LEU A 137 12.71 14.11 17.15
CA LEU A 137 11.84 13.93 15.98
C LEU A 137 10.52 13.30 16.38
N GLY A 138 9.45 13.76 15.79
CA GLY A 138 8.11 13.20 15.93
C GLY A 138 7.44 13.01 14.58
N VAL A 139 6.44 12.16 14.53
CA VAL A 139 5.60 11.93 13.35
C VAL A 139 4.16 12.23 13.75
N LYS A 140 3.48 13.09 13.00
CA LYS A 140 2.07 13.42 13.22
C LYS A 140 1.30 13.38 11.90
N LYS A 141 -0.01 13.18 11.98
CA LYS A 141 -0.90 13.35 10.84
C LYS A 141 -0.81 14.80 10.33
N ASN A 142 -0.71 14.98 9.01
CA ASN A 142 -0.74 16.32 8.41
C ASN A 142 -2.15 16.96 8.48
N ALA A 143 -2.23 18.25 8.18
CA ALA A 143 -3.48 19.01 8.22
C ALA A 143 -4.49 18.56 7.16
N ALA A 144 -4.03 18.15 5.98
CA ALA A 144 -4.87 17.62 4.90
C ALA A 144 -5.46 16.24 5.23
N GLY A 145 -4.81 15.48 6.10
CA GLY A 145 -5.28 14.16 6.53
C GLY A 145 -4.91 13.01 5.60
N ASP A 146 -4.06 13.25 4.63
CA ASP A 146 -3.62 12.32 3.59
C ASP A 146 -2.16 11.87 3.74
N GLY A 147 -1.44 12.37 4.75
CA GLY A 147 -0.04 12.06 4.99
C GLY A 147 0.40 12.22 6.44
N LEU A 148 1.69 11.98 6.65
CA LEU A 148 2.38 12.15 7.92
C LEU A 148 3.48 13.22 7.78
N ASP A 149 3.44 14.22 8.66
CA ASP A 149 4.51 15.21 8.81
C ASP A 149 5.60 14.67 9.74
N LEU A 150 6.85 14.70 9.28
CA LEU A 150 8.00 14.54 10.13
C LEU A 150 8.34 15.90 10.73
N VAL A 151 8.27 16.02 12.04
CA VAL A 151 8.47 17.28 12.76
C VAL A 151 9.65 17.17 13.73
N MET A 152 10.35 18.28 13.92
CA MET A 152 11.42 18.40 14.91
C MET A 152 10.92 19.16 16.13
N SER A 153 11.40 18.81 17.32
CA SER A 153 11.15 19.56 18.55
C SER A 153 11.62 21.01 18.41
N GLU A 154 10.83 21.98 18.88
CA GLU A 154 11.28 23.39 18.98
C GLU A 154 12.41 23.56 20.02
N LYS A 155 12.55 22.60 20.93
CA LYS A 155 13.61 22.54 21.94
C LYS A 155 14.34 21.21 21.83
N PRO A 156 15.18 21.03 20.79
CA PRO A 156 15.92 19.78 20.62
C PRO A 156 17.02 19.65 21.70
N GLU A 157 17.16 18.45 22.23
CA GLU A 157 18.19 18.11 23.21
C GLU A 157 19.25 17.24 22.55
N PHE A 158 20.49 17.70 22.59
CA PHE A 158 21.65 16.98 22.08
C PHE A 158 22.71 16.82 23.18
N LYS A 159 23.32 15.66 23.27
CA LYS A 159 24.51 15.44 24.13
C LYS A 159 25.70 16.22 23.62
N GLU A 160 25.83 16.36 22.31
CA GLU A 160 26.90 17.09 21.66
C GLU A 160 26.41 17.61 20.30
N VAL A 161 26.80 18.82 19.95
CA VAL A 161 26.64 19.41 18.63
C VAL A 161 28.01 19.71 18.08
N THR A 162 28.37 19.13 16.96
CA THR A 162 29.60 19.40 16.23
C THR A 162 29.32 20.20 14.98
N ALA A 163 29.90 21.36 14.82
CA ALA A 163 29.86 22.17 13.61
C ALA A 163 31.23 22.27 12.95
N GLY A 164 31.27 22.01 11.65
CA GLY A 164 32.51 21.96 10.88
C GLY A 164 33.20 20.61 10.91
N THR A 165 34.27 20.51 10.15
CA THR A 165 35.09 19.27 10.01
C THR A 165 36.56 19.63 10.27
N GLY A 166 37.42 18.64 10.56
CA GLY A 166 38.84 18.82 10.76
C GLY A 166 39.23 19.38 12.13
N THR A 167 40.41 20.02 12.19
CA THR A 167 41.06 20.43 13.43
C THR A 167 40.40 21.66 14.10
N ASN A 168 39.68 22.48 13.34
CA ASN A 168 39.05 23.72 13.84
C ASN A 168 37.55 23.59 14.08
N LYS A 169 37.02 22.37 14.15
CA LYS A 169 35.60 22.14 14.44
C LYS A 169 35.18 22.78 15.77
N VAL A 170 33.96 23.26 15.82
CA VAL A 170 33.31 23.72 17.05
C VAL A 170 32.50 22.56 17.63
N VAL A 171 32.67 22.33 18.93
CA VAL A 171 31.92 21.33 19.68
C VAL A 171 31.25 22.01 20.86
N ILE A 172 29.95 21.77 21.00
CA ILE A 172 29.17 22.22 22.16
C ILE A 172 28.62 20.99 22.85
N ASN A 173 28.97 20.84 24.14
CA ASN A 173 28.50 19.70 24.96
C ASN A 173 28.45 20.12 26.45
N ASP A 174 28.23 19.17 27.37
CA ASP A 174 28.11 19.42 28.79
C ASP A 174 29.38 20.08 29.41
N ASN A 175 30.53 19.98 28.77
CA ASN A 175 31.79 20.59 29.23
C ASN A 175 32.00 21.99 28.68
N GLY A 176 31.12 22.47 27.81
CA GLY A 176 31.16 23.83 27.28
C GLY A 176 31.29 23.93 25.78
N VAL A 177 31.88 25.04 25.32
CA VAL A 177 32.16 25.35 23.92
C VAL A 177 33.62 25.18 23.63
N HIS A 178 33.91 24.33 22.68
CA HIS A 178 35.28 23.99 22.27
C HIS A 178 35.51 24.38 20.81
N VAL A 179 36.69 24.89 20.51
CA VAL A 179 37.16 25.15 19.13
C VAL A 179 38.52 24.51 18.96
N GLY A 180 38.69 23.66 17.98
CA GLY A 180 39.97 22.96 17.73
C GLY A 180 40.46 22.17 18.95
N GLY A 181 39.55 21.57 19.71
CA GLY A 181 39.85 20.79 20.92
C GLY A 181 40.19 21.61 22.17
N LYS A 182 40.18 22.98 22.10
CA LYS A 182 40.41 23.86 23.26
C LYS A 182 39.09 24.39 23.77
N THR A 183 38.87 24.36 25.08
CA THR A 183 37.66 24.91 25.72
C THR A 183 37.80 26.46 25.86
N TYR A 184 36.83 27.18 25.32
CA TYR A 184 36.73 28.63 25.38
C TYR A 184 35.66 29.11 26.36
N ILE A 185 34.58 28.36 26.52
CA ILE A 185 33.51 28.68 27.46
C ILE A 185 33.20 27.41 28.26
N SER A 186 33.16 27.54 29.58
CA SER A 186 32.74 26.48 30.48
C SER A 186 31.93 27.04 31.64
N ASN A 187 31.48 26.22 32.58
CA ASN A 187 30.83 26.64 33.81
C ASN A 187 31.74 27.45 34.75
N THR A 188 33.04 27.47 34.52
CA THR A 188 34.02 28.26 35.27
C THR A 188 34.35 29.60 34.62
N GLY A 189 33.77 29.90 33.45
CA GLY A 189 33.94 31.17 32.75
C GLY A 189 34.55 31.03 31.35
N LEU A 190 35.20 32.14 30.92
CA LEU A 190 35.83 32.25 29.60
C LEU A 190 37.33 32.02 29.69
N ASN A 191 37.88 31.24 28.76
CA ASN A 191 39.33 31.06 28.62
C ASN A 191 39.75 31.44 27.20
N ALA A 192 40.54 32.47 27.05
CA ALA A 192 41.07 32.89 25.76
C ALA A 192 42.12 31.92 25.15
N ASN A 193 42.54 30.90 25.88
CA ASN A 193 43.54 29.93 25.43
C ASN A 193 44.83 30.58 24.88
N ASN A 194 45.28 31.61 25.56
CA ASN A 194 46.45 32.43 25.20
C ASN A 194 46.30 33.19 23.86
N GLN A 195 45.05 33.45 23.45
CA GLN A 195 44.73 34.29 22.29
C GLN A 195 44.33 35.69 22.74
N LYS A 196 44.45 36.65 21.82
CA LYS A 196 43.99 38.02 22.08
C LYS A 196 42.47 38.08 22.16
N ILE A 197 41.94 38.84 23.12
CA ILE A 197 40.55 39.28 23.12
C ILE A 197 40.55 40.68 22.48
N THR A 198 39.88 40.83 21.34
CA THR A 198 39.81 42.10 20.60
C THR A 198 38.41 42.68 20.68
N ASN A 199 38.29 43.99 20.35
CA ASN A 199 37.03 44.73 20.39
C ASN A 199 36.40 44.80 21.79
N VAL A 200 37.21 44.82 22.83
CA VAL A 200 36.74 45.03 24.20
C VAL A 200 36.40 46.54 24.36
N ALA A 201 35.11 46.83 24.59
CA ALA A 201 34.64 48.17 24.86
C ALA A 201 35.23 48.68 26.17
N THR A 202 35.21 50.03 26.38
CA THR A 202 35.63 50.67 27.64
C THR A 202 34.74 50.15 28.78
N GLY A 203 35.34 49.52 29.76
CA GLY A 203 34.68 49.15 31.02
C GLY A 203 34.27 50.33 31.83
N THR A 204 33.09 50.35 32.42
CA THR A 204 32.53 51.45 33.22
C THR A 204 32.15 51.02 34.63
N ALA A 205 31.82 49.73 34.82
CA ALA A 205 31.51 49.16 36.12
C ALA A 205 32.71 48.36 36.68
N GLY A 206 32.78 48.25 38.00
CA GLY A 206 33.89 47.56 38.68
C GLY A 206 34.09 46.11 38.36
N THR A 207 33.12 45.49 37.63
CA THR A 207 33.15 44.11 37.18
C THR A 207 33.37 43.92 35.65
N ASP A 208 33.59 45.09 34.96
CA ASP A 208 33.85 45.05 33.52
C ASP A 208 35.31 44.74 33.22
N ALA A 209 35.55 44.12 32.04
CA ALA A 209 36.91 43.95 31.54
C ALA A 209 37.50 45.30 31.14
N VAL A 210 38.78 45.49 31.43
CA VAL A 210 39.53 46.70 31.06
C VAL A 210 40.26 46.46 29.74
N ASN A 211 40.16 47.38 28.79
CA ASN A 211 40.93 47.38 27.56
C ASN A 211 42.30 48.08 27.70
N VAL A 212 43.15 47.91 26.70
CA VAL A 212 44.54 48.51 26.74
C VAL A 212 44.53 50.02 26.83
N ASP A 213 43.58 50.72 26.24
CA ASP A 213 43.54 52.19 26.29
C ASP A 213 43.22 52.67 27.70
N GLN A 214 42.35 52.00 28.43
CA GLN A 214 42.05 52.31 29.83
C GLN A 214 43.27 52.07 30.74
N LEU A 215 43.99 50.96 30.49
CA LEU A 215 45.23 50.67 31.21
C LEU A 215 46.28 51.76 30.96
N ASN A 216 46.52 52.17 29.71
CA ASN A 216 47.46 53.22 29.33
C ASN A 216 47.09 54.58 29.94
N ALA A 217 45.78 54.93 29.96
CA ALA A 217 45.32 56.16 30.59
C ALA A 217 45.57 56.16 32.10
N ALA A 218 45.37 55.07 32.79
CA ALA A 218 45.62 54.88 34.20
C ALA A 218 47.11 55.02 34.53
N ILE A 219 47.98 54.39 33.77
CA ILE A 219 49.46 54.45 33.98
C ILE A 219 50.01 55.83 33.60
N GLY A 220 49.55 56.40 32.47
CA GLY A 220 49.96 57.73 32.03
C GLY A 220 49.52 58.86 32.95
N GLY A 221 48.42 58.69 33.68
CA GLY A 221 47.94 59.63 34.72
C GLY A 221 48.79 59.63 36.00
N THR A 222 49.40 58.51 36.37
CA THR A 222 50.23 58.37 37.54
C THR A 222 51.67 58.89 37.31
N ALA A 223 52.12 59.03 36.07
CA ALA A 223 53.44 59.57 35.73
C ALA A 223 53.51 61.08 35.65
N LYS A 224 52.40 61.81 35.91
CA LYS A 224 52.32 63.26 35.90
C LYS A 224 52.03 63.89 37.29
N ALA A 225 52.20 63.16 38.37
CA ALA A 225 52.11 63.71 39.73
C ALA A 225 53.46 63.89 40.37
#